data_364ebfe3f7360e5f106ee39c09fbbced
#
_entry.id   364ebfe3f7360e5f106ee39c09fbbced
#
_cell.length_a   1.000
_cell.length_b   1.000
_cell.length_c   1.000
_cell.angle_alpha   90.00
_cell.angle_beta   90.00
_cell.angle_gamma   90.00
#
_symmetry.space_group_name_H-M   'P 1'
#
loop_
_entity.id
_entity.type
_entity.pdbx_description
1 polymer ?
#
loop_
_entity_poly.entity_id
_entity_poly.type
_entity_poly.pdbx_seq_one_letter_code
_entity_poly.pdbx_strand_id
1 'polypeptide(L)'
;ITESLFSMEGTSPNLSAMAELCSSHAARLLVDEAHALGVLGDGGRGLSHALPNKAVTMLSGTFGKAFGSGGAFLACDADLGETLLQTSGAFRYTTALAPPLAAAALAALRLMQRHPHWSEELLATSQQWRSGLAAAGWTRPGGTGPILPLVIGSDQAALDRQQTLEAAGLLSIAIRPPT
;
A
#
# COMPACT_ATOMS: atom_id res chain seq x y z
N ILE A 1 11.28 3.37 9.64
CA ILE A 1 10.57 3.19 8.36
C ILE A 1 9.57 2.06 8.53
N THR A 2 8.35 2.25 8.03
CA THR A 2 7.30 1.20 7.99
C THR A 2 6.41 1.40 6.77
N GLU A 3 5.73 0.33 6.34
CA GLU A 3 4.56 0.45 5.47
C GLU A 3 3.32 0.72 6.34
N SER A 4 2.33 1.41 5.80
CA SER A 4 1.01 1.56 6.44
C SER A 4 0.12 0.33 6.21
N LEU A 5 0.31 -0.35 5.09
CA LEU A 5 -0.30 -1.62 4.74
C LEU A 5 0.78 -2.56 4.20
N PHE A 6 1.09 -3.62 4.92
CA PHE A 6 2.11 -4.59 4.53
C PHE A 6 1.67 -5.39 3.30
N SER A 7 2.55 -5.40 2.31
CA SER A 7 2.27 -5.94 0.97
C SER A 7 2.02 -7.45 0.94
N MET A 8 2.56 -8.20 1.89
CA MET A 8 2.45 -9.67 1.95
C MET A 8 1.31 -10.11 2.87
N GLU A 9 1.27 -9.57 4.08
CA GLU A 9 0.32 -9.98 5.12
C GLU A 9 -1.03 -9.26 5.02
N GLY A 10 -1.09 -8.14 4.31
CA GLY A 10 -2.29 -7.32 4.25
C GLY A 10 -2.70 -6.70 5.58
N THR A 11 -1.79 -6.71 6.57
CA THR A 11 -1.99 -6.11 7.90
C THR A 11 -1.38 -4.72 7.97
N SER A 12 -1.75 -3.96 8.99
CA SER A 12 -1.25 -2.60 9.23
C SER A 12 -0.62 -2.50 10.62
N PRO A 13 0.47 -1.74 10.79
CA PRO A 13 1.03 -1.47 12.11
C PRO A 13 0.18 -0.46 12.86
N ASN A 14 0.40 -0.34 14.16
CA ASN A 14 -0.16 0.77 14.94
C ASN A 14 0.65 2.06 14.68
N LEU A 15 0.28 2.80 13.63
CA LEU A 15 0.98 4.01 13.22
C LEU A 15 0.96 5.10 14.31
N SER A 16 -0.12 5.21 15.10
CA SER A 16 -0.20 6.19 16.19
C SER A 16 0.86 5.91 17.26
N ALA A 17 0.94 4.66 17.74
CA ALA A 17 1.96 4.28 18.70
C ALA A 17 3.39 4.46 18.16
N MET A 18 3.61 4.17 16.87
CA MET A 18 4.91 4.40 16.24
C MET A 18 5.25 5.89 16.15
N ALA A 19 4.29 6.74 15.82
CA ALA A 19 4.48 8.18 15.77
C ALA A 19 4.80 8.76 17.16
N GLU A 20 4.08 8.32 18.19
CA GLU A 20 4.34 8.70 19.59
C GLU A 20 5.74 8.27 20.03
N LEU A 21 6.14 7.04 19.72
CA LEU A 21 7.48 6.53 20.03
C LEU A 21 8.57 7.32 19.32
N CYS A 22 8.40 7.58 18.03
CA CYS A 22 9.35 8.40 17.27
C CYS A 22 9.46 9.81 17.85
N SER A 23 8.35 10.44 18.21
CA SER A 23 8.32 11.76 18.82
C SER A 23 9.07 11.79 20.18
N SER A 24 8.82 10.80 21.04
CA SER A 24 9.47 10.72 22.37
C SER A 24 10.98 10.50 22.32
N HIS A 25 11.49 9.96 21.19
CA HIS A 25 12.93 9.71 20.99
C HIS A 25 13.58 10.67 19.98
N ALA A 26 12.91 11.76 19.60
CA ALA A 26 13.36 12.68 18.55
C ALA A 26 13.75 11.96 17.25
N ALA A 27 13.11 10.83 16.97
CA ALA A 27 13.31 10.03 15.76
C ALA A 27 12.38 10.49 14.63
N ARG A 28 12.82 10.28 13.39
CA ARG A 28 12.03 10.56 12.19
C ARG A 28 11.23 9.32 11.79
N LEU A 29 9.94 9.51 11.43
CA LEU A 29 9.09 8.45 10.91
C LEU A 29 8.88 8.62 9.40
N LEU A 30 9.28 7.61 8.63
CA LEU A 30 8.90 7.47 7.23
C LEU A 30 7.81 6.40 7.11
N VAL A 31 6.70 6.74 6.49
CA VAL A 31 5.59 5.81 6.22
C VAL A 31 5.45 5.61 4.72
N ASP A 32 5.52 4.36 4.28
CA ASP A 32 5.20 3.98 2.90
C ASP A 32 3.70 3.67 2.80
N GLU A 33 3.02 4.46 1.99
CA GLU A 33 1.57 4.36 1.74
C GLU A 33 1.26 3.67 0.39
N ALA A 34 2.25 3.06 -0.25
CA ALA A 34 2.11 2.55 -1.62
C ALA A 34 0.93 1.57 -1.79
N HIS A 35 0.61 0.78 -0.77
CA HIS A 35 -0.52 -0.16 -0.78
C HIS A 35 -1.81 0.43 -0.19
N ALA A 36 -1.76 1.54 0.53
CA ALA A 36 -2.92 2.09 1.21
C ALA A 36 -3.54 3.30 0.48
N LEU A 37 -2.75 4.10 -0.25
CA LEU A 37 -3.28 5.22 -1.05
C LEU A 37 -4.29 4.73 -2.09
N GLY A 38 -5.43 5.39 -2.16
CA GLY A 38 -6.56 5.00 -3.00
C GLY A 38 -7.41 3.87 -2.44
N VAL A 39 -7.03 3.27 -1.29
CA VAL A 39 -7.62 2.04 -0.74
C VAL A 39 -8.06 2.21 0.71
N LEU A 40 -7.18 2.66 1.58
CA LEU A 40 -7.41 2.76 3.03
C LEU A 40 -7.43 4.23 3.49
N GLY A 41 -7.96 4.43 4.69
CA GLY A 41 -8.16 5.75 5.27
C GLY A 41 -9.39 6.45 4.71
N ASP A 42 -9.75 7.57 5.28
CA ASP A 42 -10.89 8.38 4.86
C ASP A 42 -10.76 8.80 3.39
N GLY A 43 -11.71 8.40 2.56
CA GLY A 43 -11.69 8.65 1.12
C GLY A 43 -10.46 8.09 0.39
N GLY A 44 -9.82 7.05 0.92
CA GLY A 44 -8.62 6.44 0.31
C GLY A 44 -7.35 7.27 0.43
N ARG A 45 -7.25 8.15 1.42
CA ARG A 45 -6.11 9.06 1.60
C ARG A 45 -4.88 8.41 2.24
N GLY A 46 -4.93 7.13 2.54
CA GLY A 46 -3.90 6.43 3.30
C GLY A 46 -4.13 6.49 4.81
N LEU A 47 -3.45 5.63 5.55
CA LEU A 47 -3.67 5.51 7.00
C LEU A 47 -2.97 6.61 7.80
N SER A 48 -1.85 7.13 7.31
CA SER A 48 -1.13 8.23 7.97
C SER A 48 -1.88 9.56 7.94
N HIS A 49 -2.88 9.70 7.05
CA HIS A 49 -3.73 10.91 7.00
C HIS A 49 -4.49 11.17 8.31
N ALA A 50 -4.82 10.13 9.07
CA ALA A 50 -5.50 10.24 10.37
C ALA A 50 -4.57 10.67 11.51
N LEU A 51 -3.26 10.69 11.30
CA LEU A 51 -2.30 11.07 12.34
C LEU A 51 -2.23 12.61 12.53
N PRO A 52 -1.81 13.07 13.72
CA PRO A 52 -1.57 14.49 13.96
C PRO A 52 -0.60 15.09 12.94
N ASN A 53 -0.78 16.37 12.64
CA ASN A 53 0.12 17.07 11.72
C ASN A 53 1.59 16.94 12.19
N LYS A 54 2.50 16.67 11.24
CA LYS A 54 3.94 16.43 11.46
C LYS A 54 4.29 15.15 12.24
N ALA A 55 3.33 14.26 12.54
CA ALA A 55 3.62 12.97 13.13
C ALA A 55 4.45 12.05 12.20
N VAL A 56 4.28 12.23 10.89
CA VAL A 56 5.08 11.57 9.85
C VAL A 56 6.05 12.58 9.26
N THR A 57 7.34 12.24 9.26
CA THR A 57 8.40 13.11 8.69
C THR A 57 8.44 13.03 7.17
N MET A 58 8.29 11.83 6.63
CA MET A 58 8.22 11.57 5.19
C MET A 58 7.14 10.53 4.90
N LEU A 59 6.41 10.75 3.81
CA LEU A 59 5.47 9.80 3.25
C LEU A 59 5.97 9.40 1.86
N SER A 60 6.06 8.10 1.60
CA SER A 60 6.26 7.60 0.24
C SER A 60 4.97 7.06 -0.34
N GLY A 61 4.81 7.21 -1.63
CA GLY A 61 3.68 6.69 -2.37
C GLY A 61 4.04 6.35 -3.82
N THR A 62 3.21 5.56 -4.46
CA THR A 62 3.43 5.15 -5.84
C THR A 62 2.22 5.44 -6.72
N PHE A 63 2.49 5.77 -7.97
CA PHE A 63 1.47 5.88 -9.01
C PHE A 63 1.26 4.55 -9.78
N GLY A 64 2.04 3.51 -9.45
CA GLY A 64 1.99 2.20 -10.12
C GLY A 64 0.93 1.23 -9.61
N LYS A 65 0.14 1.61 -8.60
CA LYS A 65 -0.89 0.75 -7.98
C LYS A 65 -2.29 1.34 -8.19
N ALA A 66 -2.94 1.86 -7.16
CA ALA A 66 -4.30 2.40 -7.27
C ALA A 66 -4.46 3.51 -8.32
N PHE A 67 -3.40 4.24 -8.62
CA PHE A 67 -3.41 5.27 -9.66
C PHE A 67 -3.31 4.72 -11.10
N GLY A 68 -3.01 3.43 -11.30
CA GLY A 68 -2.94 2.81 -12.63
C GLY A 68 -1.94 3.46 -13.59
N SER A 69 -0.86 4.05 -13.07
CA SER A 69 0.15 4.77 -13.85
C SER A 69 1.56 4.25 -13.54
N GLY A 70 2.56 5.08 -13.52
CA GLY A 70 3.94 4.77 -13.16
C GLY A 70 4.58 5.91 -12.40
N GLY A 71 5.71 5.60 -11.73
CA GLY A 71 6.43 6.54 -10.90
C GLY A 71 6.04 6.48 -9.43
N ALA A 72 6.75 7.27 -8.63
CA ALA A 72 6.58 7.36 -7.20
C ALA A 72 6.86 8.78 -6.72
N PHE A 73 6.54 9.06 -5.48
CA PHE A 73 6.82 10.36 -4.85
C PHE A 73 7.22 10.20 -3.39
N LEU A 74 7.96 11.18 -2.90
CA LEU A 74 8.15 11.42 -1.48
C LEU A 74 7.51 12.77 -1.11
N ALA A 75 6.72 12.78 -0.06
CA ALA A 75 6.14 13.99 0.51
C ALA A 75 6.78 14.23 1.87
N CYS A 76 7.28 15.45 2.09
CA CYS A 76 7.92 15.90 3.33
C CYS A 76 7.82 17.42 3.41
N ASP A 77 8.39 18.03 4.48
CA ASP A 77 8.53 19.48 4.53
C ASP A 77 9.50 20.01 3.47
N ALA A 78 9.44 21.31 3.20
CA ALA A 78 10.19 21.95 2.13
C ALA A 78 11.71 21.85 2.35
N ASP A 79 12.18 22.02 3.58
CA ASP A 79 13.61 22.01 3.91
C ASP A 79 14.23 20.62 3.71
N LEU A 80 13.51 19.59 4.12
CA LEU A 80 13.91 18.21 3.87
C LEU A 80 13.85 17.87 2.37
N GLY A 81 12.81 18.33 1.68
CA GLY A 81 12.67 18.17 0.24
C GLY A 81 13.83 18.77 -0.54
N GLU A 82 14.23 20.00 -0.21
CA GLU A 82 15.38 20.66 -0.82
C GLU A 82 16.69 19.90 -0.51
N THR A 83 16.86 19.45 0.73
CA THR A 83 18.02 18.65 1.12
C THR A 83 18.10 17.36 0.29
N LEU A 84 16.99 16.65 0.13
CA LEU A 84 16.93 15.43 -0.68
C LEU A 84 17.20 15.70 -2.16
N LEU A 85 16.67 16.79 -2.70
CA LEU A 85 16.92 17.21 -4.08
C LEU A 85 18.43 17.43 -4.33
N GLN A 86 19.15 18.02 -3.38
CA GLN A 86 20.56 18.33 -3.53
C GLN A 86 21.50 17.15 -3.22
N THR A 87 21.10 16.23 -2.33
CA THR A 87 22.01 15.19 -1.80
C THR A 87 21.67 13.77 -2.23
N SER A 88 20.41 13.49 -2.65
CA SER A 88 20.00 12.14 -3.04
C SER A 88 20.42 11.84 -4.49
N GLY A 89 21.46 11.02 -4.65
CA GLY A 89 21.87 10.54 -5.97
C GLY A 89 20.81 9.75 -6.69
N ALA A 90 20.02 8.96 -5.96
CA ALA A 90 18.93 8.16 -6.53
C ALA A 90 17.83 9.04 -7.16
N PHE A 91 17.54 10.20 -6.59
CA PHE A 91 16.60 11.16 -7.17
C PHE A 91 17.23 12.01 -8.27
N ARG A 92 18.43 12.54 -8.00
CA ARG A 92 19.10 13.54 -8.83
C ARG A 92 19.53 13.01 -10.21
N TYR A 93 19.88 11.72 -10.29
CA TYR A 93 20.40 11.09 -11.50
C TYR A 93 19.40 10.12 -12.15
N THR A 94 18.13 10.10 -11.69
CA THR A 94 17.10 9.30 -12.31
C THR A 94 16.55 10.00 -13.56
N THR A 95 16.05 9.21 -14.51
CA THR A 95 15.30 9.75 -15.63
C THR A 95 13.94 10.26 -15.14
N ALA A 96 13.57 11.46 -15.56
CA ALA A 96 12.29 12.05 -15.20
C ALA A 96 11.10 11.20 -15.67
N LEU A 97 10.02 11.23 -14.89
CA LEU A 97 8.77 10.58 -15.25
C LEU A 97 8.23 11.15 -16.57
N ALA A 98 7.83 10.27 -17.48
CA ALA A 98 7.26 10.70 -18.76
C ALA A 98 5.93 11.48 -18.54
N PRO A 99 5.74 12.63 -19.21
CA PRO A 99 4.55 13.46 -19.02
C PRO A 99 3.20 12.74 -19.14
N PRO A 100 3.01 11.75 -20.05
CA PRO A 100 1.76 10.98 -20.09
C PRO A 100 1.46 10.20 -18.81
N LEU A 101 2.49 9.67 -18.13
CA LEU A 101 2.30 8.97 -16.86
C LEU A 101 1.90 9.95 -15.75
N ALA A 102 2.50 11.13 -15.68
CA ALA A 102 2.10 12.17 -14.75
C ALA A 102 0.65 12.63 -15.00
N ALA A 103 0.26 12.80 -16.27
CA ALA A 103 -1.10 13.14 -16.62
C ALA A 103 -2.11 12.04 -16.26
N ALA A 104 -1.76 10.77 -16.46
CA ALA A 104 -2.58 9.63 -16.07
C ALA A 104 -2.76 9.57 -14.54
N ALA A 105 -1.68 9.75 -13.77
CA ALA A 105 -1.74 9.81 -12.30
C ALA A 105 -2.64 10.97 -11.81
N LEU A 106 -2.54 12.15 -12.42
CA LEU A 106 -3.41 13.29 -12.11
C LEU A 106 -4.88 12.99 -12.45
N ALA A 107 -5.15 12.35 -13.58
CA ALA A 107 -6.51 11.96 -13.97
C ALA A 107 -7.09 10.94 -12.97
N ALA A 108 -6.31 9.94 -12.56
CA ALA A 108 -6.69 8.97 -11.54
C ALA A 108 -7.00 9.64 -10.19
N LEU A 109 -6.14 10.57 -9.73
CA LEU A 109 -6.39 11.34 -8.51
C LEU A 109 -7.74 12.08 -8.57
N ARG A 110 -8.02 12.75 -9.68
CA ARG A 110 -9.28 13.48 -9.88
C ARG A 110 -10.49 12.54 -9.92
N LEU A 111 -10.33 11.32 -10.45
CA LEU A 111 -11.36 10.30 -10.42
C LEU A 111 -11.64 9.82 -8.99
N MET A 112 -10.61 9.46 -8.22
CA MET A 112 -10.75 9.05 -6.83
C MET A 112 -11.40 10.15 -5.97
N GLN A 113 -11.02 11.41 -6.17
CA GLN A 113 -11.65 12.54 -5.47
C GLN A 113 -13.13 12.71 -5.80
N ARG A 114 -13.56 12.40 -7.02
CA ARG A 114 -14.98 12.43 -7.43
C ARG A 114 -15.78 11.22 -6.99
N HIS A 115 -15.10 10.11 -6.70
CA HIS A 115 -15.69 8.82 -6.33
C HIS A 115 -15.10 8.28 -5.02
N PRO A 116 -15.20 9.00 -3.90
CA PRO A 116 -14.60 8.60 -2.63
C PRO A 116 -15.15 7.26 -2.10
N HIS A 117 -16.35 6.86 -2.54
CA HIS A 117 -16.98 5.60 -2.17
C HIS A 117 -16.32 4.35 -2.79
N TRP A 118 -15.47 4.50 -3.81
CA TRP A 118 -14.79 3.34 -4.43
C TRP A 118 -13.90 2.57 -3.44
N SER A 119 -13.24 3.27 -2.53
CA SER A 119 -12.45 2.60 -1.49
C SER A 119 -13.35 1.78 -0.55
N GLU A 120 -14.51 2.31 -0.16
CA GLU A 120 -15.47 1.62 0.69
C GLU A 120 -16.05 0.37 0.01
N GLU A 121 -16.43 0.46 -1.27
CA GLU A 121 -16.91 -0.68 -2.07
C GLU A 121 -15.84 -1.78 -2.19
N LEU A 122 -14.58 -1.39 -2.44
CA LEU A 122 -13.46 -2.33 -2.48
C LEU A 122 -13.27 -3.03 -1.13
N LEU A 123 -13.34 -2.30 -0.04
CA LEU A 123 -13.20 -2.84 1.31
C LEU A 123 -14.37 -3.76 1.68
N ALA A 124 -15.61 -3.41 1.30
CA ALA A 124 -16.77 -4.27 1.47
C ALA A 124 -16.62 -5.59 0.72
N THR A 125 -16.16 -5.54 -0.53
CA THR A 125 -15.85 -6.73 -1.33
C THR A 125 -14.77 -7.59 -0.67
N SER A 126 -13.69 -6.96 -0.21
CA SER A 126 -12.60 -7.65 0.51
C SER A 126 -13.09 -8.36 1.77
N GLN A 127 -14.02 -7.74 2.49
CA GLN A 127 -14.63 -8.31 3.68
C GLN A 127 -15.52 -9.52 3.36
N GLN A 128 -16.27 -9.48 2.26
CA GLN A 128 -17.06 -10.62 1.77
C GLN A 128 -16.14 -11.81 1.45
N TRP A 129 -15.03 -11.57 0.76
CA TRP A 129 -14.03 -12.62 0.48
C TRP A 129 -13.46 -13.22 1.75
N ARG A 130 -13.06 -12.42 2.75
CA ARG A 130 -12.57 -12.92 4.04
C ARG A 130 -13.60 -13.79 4.74
N SER A 131 -14.85 -13.38 4.73
CA SER A 131 -15.94 -14.14 5.36
C SER A 131 -16.22 -15.45 4.60
N GLY A 132 -16.21 -15.42 3.28
CA GLY A 132 -16.36 -16.61 2.43
C GLY A 132 -15.24 -17.62 2.63
N LEU A 133 -13.99 -17.16 2.68
CA LEU A 133 -12.84 -18.02 2.96
C LEU A 133 -12.93 -18.67 4.35
N ALA A 134 -13.30 -17.91 5.38
CA ALA A 134 -13.50 -18.45 6.72
C ALA A 134 -14.65 -19.48 6.76
N ALA A 135 -15.76 -19.22 6.08
CA ALA A 135 -16.88 -20.15 5.97
C ALA A 135 -16.49 -21.43 5.22
N ALA A 136 -15.55 -21.36 4.27
CA ALA A 136 -14.99 -22.51 3.56
C ALA A 136 -13.89 -23.27 4.35
N GLY A 137 -13.66 -22.92 5.61
CA GLY A 137 -12.70 -23.61 6.49
C GLY A 137 -11.25 -23.10 6.41
N TRP A 138 -11.00 -22.01 5.69
CA TRP A 138 -9.68 -21.37 5.70
C TRP A 138 -9.49 -20.51 6.94
N THR A 139 -8.24 -20.37 7.39
CA THR A 139 -7.90 -19.32 8.35
C THR A 139 -8.26 -17.97 7.74
N ARG A 140 -9.10 -17.19 8.44
CA ARG A 140 -9.50 -15.87 7.97
C ARG A 140 -8.28 -14.98 7.76
N PRO A 141 -8.03 -14.46 6.55
CA PRO A 141 -6.92 -13.54 6.32
C PRO A 141 -7.01 -12.31 7.21
N GLY A 142 -5.89 -11.88 7.76
CA GLY A 142 -5.78 -10.69 8.59
C GLY A 142 -6.01 -9.39 7.83
N GLY A 143 -6.02 -8.26 8.55
CA GLY A 143 -6.14 -6.93 7.97
C GLY A 143 -7.53 -6.57 7.47
N THR A 144 -7.65 -5.40 6.85
CA THR A 144 -8.90 -4.83 6.34
C THR A 144 -8.85 -4.49 4.86
N GLY A 145 -7.66 -4.40 4.27
CA GLY A 145 -7.43 -4.03 2.86
C GLY A 145 -7.72 -5.18 1.87
N PRO A 146 -7.50 -4.97 0.58
CA PRO A 146 -7.79 -5.96 -0.47
C PRO A 146 -6.78 -7.09 -0.58
N ILE A 147 -5.71 -7.08 0.20
CA ILE A 147 -4.70 -8.13 0.24
C ILE A 147 -5.21 -9.27 1.10
N LEU A 148 -5.33 -10.46 0.53
CA LEU A 148 -5.93 -11.65 1.14
C LEU A 148 -4.92 -12.81 1.07
N PRO A 149 -3.92 -12.87 1.97
CA PRO A 149 -2.93 -13.94 1.97
C PRO A 149 -3.55 -15.26 2.44
N LEU A 150 -3.30 -16.34 1.69
CA LEU A 150 -3.59 -17.70 2.10
C LEU A 150 -2.27 -18.42 2.33
N VAL A 151 -1.93 -18.64 3.59
CA VAL A 151 -0.68 -19.30 3.97
C VAL A 151 -0.83 -20.81 3.74
N ILE A 152 -0.05 -21.34 2.79
CA ILE A 152 -0.12 -22.76 2.37
C ILE A 152 0.95 -23.59 3.07
N GLY A 153 2.12 -23.01 3.37
CA GLY A 153 3.24 -23.68 4.04
C GLY A 153 4.45 -23.85 3.13
N SER A 154 4.55 -24.95 2.38
CA SER A 154 5.72 -25.19 1.53
C SER A 154 5.58 -24.57 0.14
N ASP A 155 6.73 -24.28 -0.48
CA ASP A 155 6.82 -23.69 -1.83
C ASP A 155 6.09 -24.54 -2.87
N GLN A 156 6.32 -25.87 -2.84
CA GLN A 156 5.68 -26.78 -3.78
C GLN A 156 4.16 -26.81 -3.60
N ALA A 157 3.69 -26.86 -2.36
CA ALA A 157 2.24 -26.83 -2.09
C ALA A 157 1.59 -25.51 -2.53
N ALA A 158 2.30 -24.38 -2.44
CA ALA A 158 1.81 -23.09 -2.93
C ALA A 158 1.70 -23.10 -4.47
N LEU A 159 2.68 -23.66 -5.18
CA LEU A 159 2.63 -23.82 -6.64
C LEU A 159 1.50 -24.75 -7.08
N ASP A 160 1.34 -25.90 -6.44
CA ASP A 160 0.27 -26.87 -6.75
C ASP A 160 -1.11 -26.23 -6.53
N ARG A 161 -1.23 -25.40 -5.48
CA ARG A 161 -2.46 -24.67 -5.21
C ARG A 161 -2.74 -23.62 -6.29
N GLN A 162 -1.73 -22.86 -6.71
CA GLN A 162 -1.86 -21.90 -7.81
C GLN A 162 -2.37 -22.59 -9.08
N GLN A 163 -1.73 -23.71 -9.49
CA GLN A 163 -2.15 -24.48 -10.67
C GLN A 163 -3.60 -24.98 -10.56
N THR A 164 -4.00 -25.44 -9.38
CA THR A 164 -5.37 -25.89 -9.12
C THR A 164 -6.37 -24.74 -9.31
N LEU A 165 -6.06 -23.55 -8.80
CA LEU A 165 -6.91 -22.35 -8.93
C LEU A 165 -6.96 -21.87 -10.38
N GLU A 166 -5.84 -21.87 -11.10
CA GLU A 166 -5.80 -21.52 -12.52
C GLU A 166 -6.64 -22.47 -13.37
N ALA A 167 -6.57 -23.78 -13.11
CA ALA A 167 -7.42 -24.77 -13.78
C ALA A 167 -8.91 -24.55 -13.51
N ALA A 168 -9.26 -23.96 -12.37
CA ALA A 168 -10.62 -23.54 -12.01
C ALA A 168 -10.99 -22.14 -12.53
N GLY A 169 -10.14 -21.48 -13.32
CA GLY A 169 -10.37 -20.14 -13.86
C GLY A 169 -10.09 -18.99 -12.89
N LEU A 170 -9.37 -19.23 -11.80
CA LEU A 170 -9.02 -18.23 -10.79
C LEU A 170 -7.55 -17.88 -10.89
N LEU A 171 -7.24 -16.65 -11.26
CA LEU A 171 -5.86 -16.13 -11.26
C LEU A 171 -5.40 -15.89 -9.83
N SER A 172 -4.30 -16.54 -9.44
CA SER A 172 -3.64 -16.35 -8.16
C SER A 172 -2.12 -16.37 -8.35
N ILE A 173 -1.38 -15.97 -7.32
CA ILE A 173 0.09 -15.94 -7.35
C ILE A 173 0.62 -16.71 -6.15
N ALA A 174 1.45 -17.73 -6.40
CA ALA A 174 2.23 -18.41 -5.37
C ALA A 174 3.47 -17.57 -5.04
N ILE A 175 3.42 -16.83 -3.95
CA ILE A 175 4.57 -16.07 -3.44
C ILE A 175 5.39 -16.98 -2.54
N ARG A 176 6.71 -16.98 -2.73
CA ARG A 176 7.66 -17.91 -2.08
C ARG A 176 8.97 -17.17 -1.77
N PRO A 177 9.75 -17.60 -0.77
CA PRO A 177 11.11 -17.08 -0.60
C PRO A 177 11.92 -17.18 -1.89
N PRO A 178 12.80 -16.21 -2.19
CA PRO A 178 13.27 -15.11 -1.31
C PRO A 178 12.48 -13.79 -1.43
N THR A 179 11.23 -13.85 -1.78
CA THR A 179 10.38 -12.65 -1.93
C THR A 179 9.98 -12.06 -0.58
#